data_4bff4cea3ea0f8dfa405b0a1532b92f4
#
_entry.id   4bff4cea3ea0f8dfa405b0a1532b92f4
#
_cell.length_a   1.000
_cell.length_b   1.000
_cell.length_c   1.000
_cell.angle_alpha   90.00
_cell.angle_beta   90.00
_cell.angle_gamma   90.00
#
_symmetry.space_group_name_H-M   'P 1'
#
loop_
_entity.id
_entity.type
_entity.pdbx_description
1 polymer ?
#
loop_
_entity_poly.entity_id
_entity_poly.type
_entity_poly.pdbx_seq_one_letter_code
_entity_poly.pdbx_strand_id
1 'polypeptide(L)'
;MLFRSLKAEVTVLPDLREELRQGLFAKPASHGVIMRFSTDPGDILSDHISTTRGLAIKVVGVEGEMLPNHAGQGTQDFVLNNASTFAAHAGDFLKVIGLRAKHVDDSDALKQVVSSAAQTAEETLELVGQQSGFLKGFGHPPTHPLGETYYTAAPLRFGDYFGKMQLAPVSDSLIALRGKHVDHPHSWNSVKDSIVAFFQKETAVWELRFQLCTDLTKMPVEDASVEWDERLSPYLTVARITAQPQDAYSDARRVWVDEHLSFSPWHGLASHRPLGSIMRARFKSYQASSRFRHTADGRPMVEPRSIEELPD
;
A
#
# COMPACT_ATOMS: atom_id res chain seq x y z
N MET A 1 -2.16 -1.74 -14.98
CA MET A 1 -1.73 -2.98 -14.30
C MET A 1 -2.93 -3.67 -13.70
N LEU A 2 -3.16 -4.93 -14.01
CA LEU A 2 -4.12 -5.76 -13.30
C LEU A 2 -3.56 -6.11 -11.92
N PHE A 3 -4.37 -6.06 -10.87
CA PHE A 3 -3.97 -6.32 -9.50
C PHE A 3 -3.33 -7.71 -9.32
N ARG A 4 -2.33 -7.80 -8.43
CA ARG A 4 -1.69 -9.07 -8.04
C ARG A 4 -1.95 -9.30 -6.57
N SER A 5 -2.42 -10.50 -6.27
CA SER A 5 -2.73 -10.88 -4.90
C SER A 5 -1.89 -12.10 -4.52
N LEU A 6 -1.26 -12.00 -3.36
CA LEU A 6 -0.42 -13.05 -2.79
C LEU A 6 -1.05 -13.53 -1.49
N LYS A 7 -0.94 -14.83 -1.25
CA LYS A 7 -1.07 -15.42 0.07
C LYS A 7 0.24 -15.22 0.82
N ALA A 8 0.17 -14.75 2.05
CA ALA A 8 1.32 -14.55 2.93
C ALA A 8 0.93 -14.81 4.38
N GLU A 9 1.92 -14.80 5.26
CA GLU A 9 1.74 -14.86 6.71
C GLU A 9 2.43 -13.66 7.35
N VAL A 10 1.76 -13.01 8.29
CA VAL A 10 2.37 -12.03 9.18
C VAL A 10 2.66 -12.69 10.53
N THR A 11 3.90 -12.59 10.99
CA THR A 11 4.34 -13.04 12.31
C THR A 11 4.76 -11.84 13.13
N VAL A 12 4.04 -11.59 14.22
CA VAL A 12 4.35 -10.55 15.21
C VAL A 12 5.57 -10.95 16.01
N LEU A 13 6.53 -10.03 16.17
CA LEU A 13 7.76 -10.32 16.90
C LEU A 13 7.50 -10.55 18.40
N PRO A 14 8.21 -11.50 19.05
CA PRO A 14 7.95 -11.85 20.44
C PRO A 14 8.44 -10.79 21.45
N ASP A 15 9.55 -10.09 21.14
CA ASP A 15 10.25 -9.22 22.09
C ASP A 15 10.04 -7.73 21.78
N LEU A 16 8.80 -7.34 21.46
CA LEU A 16 8.49 -5.94 21.24
C LEU A 16 8.57 -5.15 22.55
N ARG A 17 9.04 -3.89 22.44
CA ARG A 17 8.94 -2.93 23.53
C ARG A 17 7.47 -2.66 23.87
N GLU A 18 7.20 -2.20 25.08
CA GLU A 18 5.84 -1.97 25.56
C GLU A 18 5.04 -1.03 24.63
N GLU A 19 5.65 0.06 24.20
CA GLU A 19 5.03 1.03 23.29
C GLU A 19 4.70 0.46 21.90
N LEU A 20 5.32 -0.65 21.50
CA LEU A 20 5.06 -1.34 20.24
C LEU A 20 4.07 -2.51 20.38
N ARG A 21 3.75 -2.94 21.59
CA ARG A 21 2.78 -4.01 21.87
C ARG A 21 1.35 -3.48 21.89
N GLN A 22 0.86 -3.05 20.72
CA GLN A 22 -0.42 -2.37 20.58
C GLN A 22 -1.31 -3.05 19.53
N GLY A 23 -2.62 -3.15 19.79
CA GLY A 23 -3.60 -3.67 18.85
C GLY A 23 -3.25 -5.04 18.29
N LEU A 24 -3.12 -5.18 16.97
CA LEU A 24 -2.71 -6.41 16.29
C LEU A 24 -1.36 -6.94 16.80
N PHE A 25 -0.48 -6.06 17.26
CA PHE A 25 0.90 -6.35 17.70
C PHE A 25 1.01 -6.54 19.21
N ALA A 26 -0.11 -6.62 19.94
CA ALA A 26 -0.11 -6.68 21.41
C ALA A 26 0.52 -7.98 21.95
N LYS A 27 0.46 -9.06 21.18
CA LYS A 27 0.99 -10.39 21.55
C LYS A 27 1.67 -11.02 20.33
N PRO A 28 2.70 -11.87 20.55
CA PRO A 28 3.22 -12.74 19.50
C PRO A 28 2.10 -13.60 18.92
N ALA A 29 1.93 -13.55 17.61
CA ALA A 29 0.92 -14.32 16.88
C ALA A 29 1.31 -14.41 15.41
N SER A 30 0.75 -15.39 14.70
CA SER A 30 0.79 -15.45 13.23
C SER A 30 -0.62 -15.40 12.68
N HIS A 31 -0.78 -14.67 11.57
CA HIS A 31 -2.05 -14.52 10.88
C HIS A 31 -1.86 -14.67 9.37
N GLY A 32 -2.86 -15.25 8.71
CA GLY A 32 -2.91 -15.24 7.24
C GLY A 32 -3.07 -13.82 6.69
N VAL A 33 -2.43 -13.56 5.56
CA VAL A 33 -2.42 -12.23 4.93
C VAL A 33 -2.71 -12.34 3.45
N ILE A 34 -3.61 -11.49 2.95
CA ILE A 34 -3.78 -11.23 1.53
C ILE A 34 -3.07 -9.92 1.20
N MET A 35 -2.04 -9.97 0.35
CA MET A 35 -1.35 -8.79 -0.16
C MET A 35 -1.84 -8.48 -1.57
N ARG A 36 -2.13 -7.21 -1.85
CA ARG A 36 -2.59 -6.76 -3.17
C ARG A 36 -1.75 -5.60 -3.66
N PHE A 37 -0.93 -5.86 -4.68
CA PHE A 37 -0.18 -4.82 -5.39
C PHE A 37 -1.07 -4.13 -6.43
N SER A 38 -0.97 -2.82 -6.52
CA SER A 38 -1.76 -2.01 -7.46
C SER A 38 -0.94 -0.84 -7.99
N THR A 39 -1.39 -0.26 -9.08
CA THR A 39 -0.94 1.03 -9.58
C THR A 39 -2.04 2.07 -9.39
N ASP A 40 -1.66 3.32 -9.29
CA ASP A 40 -2.50 4.50 -9.35
C ASP A 40 -2.23 5.18 -10.72
N PRO A 41 -3.18 5.51 -11.55
CA PRO A 41 -4.62 5.61 -11.39
C PRO A 41 -5.38 4.30 -11.69
N GLY A 42 -6.72 4.33 -11.61
CA GLY A 42 -7.60 3.19 -11.88
C GLY A 42 -7.70 2.74 -13.34
N ASP A 43 -6.97 3.40 -14.26
CA ASP A 43 -6.92 3.06 -15.67
C ASP A 43 -6.18 1.74 -15.91
N ILE A 44 -6.59 1.01 -16.95
CA ILE A 44 -5.82 -0.12 -17.46
C ILE A 44 -4.70 0.43 -18.34
N LEU A 45 -3.54 0.69 -17.72
CA LEU A 45 -2.36 1.22 -18.40
C LEU A 45 -1.36 0.09 -18.70
N SER A 46 -0.57 0.30 -19.75
CA SER A 46 0.63 -0.51 -19.97
C SER A 46 1.59 -0.35 -18.79
N ASP A 47 2.25 -1.43 -18.39
CA ASP A 47 3.27 -1.43 -17.33
C ASP A 47 4.51 -0.56 -17.66
N HIS A 48 4.62 -0.06 -18.91
CA HIS A 48 5.62 0.93 -19.33
C HIS A 48 5.33 2.33 -18.82
N ILE A 49 4.08 2.62 -18.44
CA ILE A 49 3.73 3.92 -17.87
C ILE A 49 4.01 3.86 -16.38
N SER A 50 5.03 4.60 -15.96
CA SER A 50 5.40 4.65 -14.56
C SER A 50 4.38 5.50 -13.77
N THR A 51 3.85 4.90 -12.72
CA THR A 51 2.89 5.52 -11.81
C THR A 51 3.21 5.19 -10.37
N THR A 52 2.70 5.97 -9.43
CA THR A 52 2.71 5.62 -8.01
C THR A 52 2.11 4.24 -7.81
N ARG A 53 2.71 3.45 -6.94
CA ARG A 53 2.28 2.10 -6.63
C ARG A 53 1.65 2.03 -5.26
N GLY A 54 0.60 1.22 -5.17
CA GLY A 54 -0.08 0.91 -3.94
C GLY A 54 0.12 -0.54 -3.53
N LEU A 55 0.11 -0.75 -2.22
CA LEU A 55 0.05 -2.06 -1.61
C LEU A 55 -1.04 -2.06 -0.56
N ALA A 56 -1.97 -2.99 -0.67
CA ALA A 56 -2.93 -3.25 0.37
C ALA A 56 -2.63 -4.61 1.02
N ILE A 57 -2.74 -4.64 2.34
CA ILE A 57 -2.51 -5.82 3.19
C ILE A 57 -3.81 -6.04 3.96
N LYS A 58 -4.40 -7.23 3.85
CA LYS A 58 -5.52 -7.67 4.66
C LYS A 58 -5.06 -8.80 5.58
N VAL A 59 -5.03 -8.56 6.87
CA VAL A 59 -4.72 -9.56 7.89
C VAL A 59 -6.01 -10.24 8.32
N VAL A 60 -6.04 -11.56 8.29
CA VAL A 60 -7.24 -12.37 8.57
C VAL A 60 -7.16 -12.96 9.98
N GLY A 61 -8.30 -13.10 10.64
CA GLY A 61 -8.38 -13.71 11.97
C GLY A 61 -7.87 -12.79 13.09
N VAL A 62 -8.08 -11.47 12.95
CA VAL A 62 -7.73 -10.51 14.01
C VAL A 62 -8.82 -10.44 15.07
N GLU A 63 -8.41 -10.27 16.32
CA GLU A 63 -9.29 -10.12 17.48
C GLU A 63 -9.18 -8.73 18.08
N GLY A 64 -10.29 -8.20 18.58
CA GLY A 64 -10.34 -6.91 19.27
C GLY A 64 -11.52 -6.05 18.84
N GLU A 65 -11.59 -4.85 19.41
CA GLU A 65 -12.63 -3.87 19.06
C GLU A 65 -12.40 -3.35 17.64
N MET A 66 -13.38 -3.59 16.77
CA MET A 66 -13.35 -3.13 15.38
C MET A 66 -13.83 -1.69 15.26
N LEU A 67 -13.40 -1.00 14.21
CA LEU A 67 -13.97 0.29 13.82
C LEU A 67 -15.47 0.16 13.54
N PRO A 68 -16.27 1.23 13.76
CA PRO A 68 -17.70 1.22 13.47
C PRO A 68 -18.00 0.73 12.04
N ASN A 69 -19.07 -0.04 11.88
CA ASN A 69 -19.53 -0.72 10.65
C ASN A 69 -18.71 -1.97 10.22
N HIS A 70 -17.72 -2.39 11.00
CA HIS A 70 -16.91 -3.59 10.72
C HIS A 70 -16.94 -4.59 11.87
N ALA A 71 -17.87 -4.45 12.80
CA ALA A 71 -18.00 -5.37 13.94
C ALA A 71 -18.18 -6.81 13.49
N GLY A 72 -17.39 -7.72 14.06
CA GLY A 72 -17.43 -9.16 13.79
C GLY A 72 -16.79 -9.63 12.49
N GLN A 73 -16.14 -8.73 11.74
CA GLN A 73 -15.52 -9.12 10.46
C GLN A 73 -14.14 -9.78 10.61
N GLY A 74 -13.42 -9.52 11.72
CA GLY A 74 -12.18 -10.24 12.06
C GLY A 74 -11.02 -10.04 11.08
N THR A 75 -10.99 -8.92 10.33
CA THR A 75 -9.91 -8.57 9.42
C THR A 75 -9.37 -7.17 9.66
N GLN A 76 -8.08 -6.94 9.38
CA GLN A 76 -7.42 -5.65 9.48
C GLN A 76 -6.77 -5.29 8.15
N ASP A 77 -7.15 -4.15 7.58
CA ASP A 77 -6.54 -3.63 6.36
C ASP A 77 -5.48 -2.58 6.67
N PHE A 78 -4.35 -2.66 5.96
CA PHE A 78 -3.38 -1.58 5.84
C PHE A 78 -3.21 -1.23 4.37
N VAL A 79 -3.34 0.06 4.04
CA VAL A 79 -3.21 0.53 2.66
C VAL A 79 -2.03 1.50 2.59
N LEU A 80 -1.01 1.08 1.86
CA LEU A 80 0.27 1.75 1.73
C LEU A 80 0.52 2.17 0.27
N ASN A 81 1.45 3.09 0.08
CA ASN A 81 1.98 3.47 -1.22
C ASN A 81 3.51 3.60 -1.15
N ASN A 82 4.17 3.66 -2.29
CA ASN A 82 5.63 3.73 -2.36
C ASN A 82 6.22 5.13 -2.18
N ALA A 83 5.47 6.07 -1.61
CA ALA A 83 5.94 7.40 -1.24
C ALA A 83 5.83 7.61 0.27
N SER A 84 6.90 8.13 0.90
CA SER A 84 6.94 8.43 2.34
C SER A 84 6.13 9.67 2.71
N THR A 85 5.87 10.54 1.74
CA THR A 85 5.08 11.76 1.86
C THR A 85 3.92 11.77 0.88
N PHE A 86 2.95 12.64 1.14
CA PHE A 86 1.73 12.75 0.34
C PHE A 86 1.36 14.23 0.15
N ALA A 87 0.17 14.54 -0.39
CA ALA A 87 -0.34 15.90 -0.36
C ALA A 87 -0.52 16.39 1.09
N ALA A 88 -0.26 17.66 1.37
CA ALA A 88 -0.32 18.20 2.72
C ALA A 88 -1.69 17.95 3.36
N HIS A 89 -2.77 18.30 2.65
CA HIS A 89 -4.14 18.20 3.16
C HIS A 89 -5.09 17.61 2.11
N ALA A 90 -6.27 17.20 2.55
CA ALA A 90 -7.31 16.64 1.68
C ALA A 90 -7.69 17.55 0.50
N GLY A 91 -7.70 18.88 0.70
CA GLY A 91 -7.98 19.86 -0.37
C GLY A 91 -6.91 19.85 -1.48
N ASP A 92 -5.66 19.73 -1.12
CA ASP A 92 -4.55 19.66 -2.09
C ASP A 92 -4.55 18.32 -2.82
N PHE A 93 -4.85 17.24 -2.11
CA PHE A 93 -5.04 15.93 -2.71
C PHE A 93 -6.18 15.92 -3.75
N LEU A 94 -7.31 16.57 -3.45
CA LEU A 94 -8.43 16.70 -4.38
C LEU A 94 -8.06 17.48 -5.64
N LYS A 95 -7.20 18.51 -5.54
CA LYS A 95 -6.68 19.23 -6.72
C LYS A 95 -5.87 18.29 -7.62
N VAL A 96 -4.97 17.49 -7.03
CA VAL A 96 -4.15 16.51 -7.76
C VAL A 96 -5.03 15.46 -8.45
N ILE A 97 -5.99 14.88 -7.72
CA ILE A 97 -6.94 13.90 -8.30
C ILE A 97 -7.78 14.53 -9.41
N GLY A 98 -8.26 15.78 -9.23
CA GLY A 98 -9.04 16.50 -10.23
C GLY A 98 -8.25 16.79 -11.51
N LEU A 99 -6.95 17.06 -11.41
CA LEU A 99 -6.07 17.20 -12.58
C LEU A 99 -5.91 15.86 -13.29
N ARG A 100 -5.64 14.77 -12.55
CA ARG A 100 -5.53 13.43 -13.12
C ARG A 100 -6.83 12.99 -13.81
N ALA A 101 -7.98 13.22 -13.18
CA ALA A 101 -9.28 12.86 -13.75
C ALA A 101 -9.57 13.54 -15.09
N LYS A 102 -9.05 14.75 -15.33
CA LYS A 102 -9.20 15.45 -16.62
C LYS A 102 -8.40 14.82 -17.76
N HIS A 103 -7.39 14.04 -17.44
CA HIS A 103 -6.48 13.41 -18.40
C HIS A 103 -6.63 11.88 -18.48
N VAL A 104 -7.70 11.33 -17.87
CA VAL A 104 -7.97 9.89 -17.91
C VAL A 104 -8.15 9.38 -19.35
N ASP A 105 -8.81 10.15 -20.19
CA ASP A 105 -9.10 9.78 -21.58
C ASP A 105 -7.97 10.14 -22.57
N ASP A 106 -6.85 10.71 -22.10
CA ASP A 106 -5.70 11.00 -22.96
C ASP A 106 -5.06 9.70 -23.46
N SER A 107 -4.43 9.78 -24.64
CA SER A 107 -3.73 8.62 -25.22
C SER A 107 -2.56 8.14 -24.33
N ASP A 108 -2.28 6.83 -24.33
CA ASP A 108 -1.15 6.25 -23.58
C ASP A 108 0.19 6.88 -23.96
N ALA A 109 0.37 7.27 -25.23
CA ALA A 109 1.57 7.98 -25.70
C ALA A 109 1.72 9.35 -25.02
N LEU A 110 0.64 10.12 -24.84
CA LEU A 110 0.68 11.39 -24.15
C LEU A 110 0.95 11.21 -22.66
N LYS A 111 0.32 10.21 -22.02
CA LYS A 111 0.57 9.85 -20.61
C LYS A 111 2.02 9.44 -20.38
N GLN A 112 2.63 8.71 -21.31
CA GLN A 112 4.03 8.32 -21.25
C GLN A 112 4.98 9.53 -21.36
N VAL A 113 4.71 10.46 -22.27
CA VAL A 113 5.48 11.70 -22.41
C VAL A 113 5.39 12.56 -21.16
N VAL A 114 4.20 12.72 -20.58
CA VAL A 114 4.00 13.49 -19.33
C VAL A 114 4.73 12.81 -18.17
N SER A 115 4.66 11.49 -18.05
CA SER A 115 5.38 10.71 -17.02
C SER A 115 6.90 10.88 -17.15
N SER A 116 7.45 10.78 -18.37
CA SER A 116 8.90 10.95 -18.61
C SER A 116 9.37 12.37 -18.32
N ALA A 117 8.59 13.38 -18.69
CA ALA A 117 8.90 14.78 -18.40
C ALA A 117 8.87 15.06 -16.87
N ALA A 118 7.92 14.46 -16.15
CA ALA A 118 7.82 14.57 -14.70
C ALA A 118 9.01 13.89 -13.99
N GLN A 119 9.49 12.73 -14.49
CA GLN A 119 10.70 12.06 -13.97
C GLN A 119 11.92 12.97 -14.09
N THR A 120 12.16 13.54 -15.27
CA THR A 120 13.29 14.44 -15.50
C THR A 120 13.22 15.70 -14.63
N ALA A 121 12.02 16.25 -14.44
CA ALA A 121 11.82 17.41 -13.58
C ALA A 121 12.07 17.08 -12.08
N GLU A 122 11.63 15.92 -11.60
CA GLU A 122 11.87 15.49 -10.22
C GLU A 122 13.35 15.23 -9.97
N GLU A 123 14.05 14.54 -10.87
CA GLU A 123 15.50 14.33 -10.79
C GLU A 123 16.27 15.65 -10.72
N THR A 124 15.84 16.66 -11.50
CA THR A 124 16.45 17.99 -11.50
C THR A 124 16.20 18.72 -10.17
N LEU A 125 14.99 18.61 -9.60
CA LEU A 125 14.64 19.22 -8.32
C LEU A 125 15.35 18.54 -7.14
N GLU A 126 15.52 17.23 -7.18
CA GLU A 126 16.28 16.50 -6.17
C GLU A 126 17.76 16.91 -6.15
N LEU A 127 18.36 17.17 -7.31
CA LEU A 127 19.72 17.67 -7.44
C LEU A 127 19.93 19.05 -6.78
N VAL A 128 18.89 19.89 -6.75
CA VAL A 128 18.93 21.20 -6.09
C VAL A 128 18.36 21.19 -4.65
N GLY A 129 18.07 19.99 -4.10
CA GLY A 129 17.59 19.83 -2.73
C GLY A 129 16.13 20.22 -2.51
N GLN A 130 15.35 20.40 -3.58
CA GLN A 130 13.90 20.65 -3.53
C GLN A 130 13.15 19.37 -3.87
N GLN A 131 12.20 18.98 -3.03
CA GLN A 131 11.33 17.84 -3.27
C GLN A 131 9.91 18.30 -3.55
N SER A 132 9.34 17.86 -4.67
CA SER A 132 7.94 18.10 -5.00
C SER A 132 7.12 16.83 -4.85
N GLY A 133 6.28 16.76 -3.81
CA GLY A 133 5.34 15.63 -3.62
C GLY A 133 4.36 15.45 -4.80
N PHE A 134 4.17 16.50 -5.60
CA PHE A 134 3.36 16.45 -6.82
C PHE A 134 4.08 15.68 -7.94
N LEU A 135 5.35 16.03 -8.21
CA LEU A 135 6.14 15.38 -9.27
C LEU A 135 6.48 13.94 -8.94
N LYS A 136 6.75 13.61 -7.67
CA LYS A 136 6.93 12.22 -7.21
C LYS A 136 5.75 11.31 -7.58
N GLY A 137 4.53 11.83 -7.63
CA GLY A 137 3.34 11.07 -8.02
C GLY A 137 3.25 10.73 -9.52
N PHE A 138 3.98 11.45 -10.39
CA PHE A 138 3.99 11.23 -11.85
C PHE A 138 5.32 10.68 -12.38
N GLY A 139 6.42 10.92 -11.65
CA GLY A 139 7.77 10.64 -12.09
C GLY A 139 8.40 9.41 -11.43
N HIS A 140 7.62 8.52 -10.80
CA HIS A 140 8.20 7.35 -10.14
C HIS A 140 8.93 6.45 -11.15
N PRO A 141 10.21 6.05 -10.92
CA PRO A 141 10.93 5.20 -11.84
C PRO A 141 10.26 3.82 -11.95
N PRO A 142 10.35 3.13 -13.12
CA PRO A 142 9.72 1.83 -13.35
C PRO A 142 10.47 0.69 -12.64
N THR A 143 10.72 0.85 -11.35
CA THR A 143 11.41 -0.12 -10.51
C THR A 143 10.56 -1.34 -10.21
N HIS A 144 11.18 -2.44 -9.74
CA HIS A 144 10.47 -3.67 -9.43
C HIS A 144 9.65 -3.53 -8.13
N PRO A 145 8.30 -3.73 -8.14
CA PRO A 145 7.46 -3.41 -6.99
C PRO A 145 7.76 -4.24 -5.74
N LEU A 146 8.29 -5.44 -5.88
CA LEU A 146 8.67 -6.27 -4.74
C LEU A 146 9.93 -5.75 -4.00
N GLY A 147 10.78 -4.97 -4.70
CA GLY A 147 11.97 -4.35 -4.11
C GLY A 147 11.73 -2.97 -3.49
N GLU A 148 10.51 -2.44 -3.59
CA GLU A 148 10.17 -1.12 -3.07
C GLU A 148 9.77 -1.15 -1.60
N THR A 149 9.92 -0.01 -0.93
CA THR A 149 9.40 0.22 0.40
C THR A 149 8.07 0.96 0.30
N TYR A 150 7.09 0.52 1.09
CA TYR A 150 5.74 1.09 1.09
C TYR A 150 5.44 1.75 2.43
N TYR A 151 4.67 2.84 2.42
CA TYR A 151 4.36 3.67 3.58
C TYR A 151 2.86 3.96 3.68
N THR A 152 2.34 4.17 4.87
CA THR A 152 1.01 4.75 5.03
C THR A 152 1.03 6.22 4.59
N ALA A 153 0.00 6.66 3.86
CA ALA A 153 -0.10 8.03 3.35
C ALA A 153 -0.14 9.09 4.47
N ALA A 154 -0.70 8.72 5.62
CA ALA A 154 -0.80 9.55 6.82
C ALA A 154 -0.71 8.66 8.06
N PRO A 155 -0.54 9.25 9.26
CA PRO A 155 -0.47 8.48 10.49
C PRO A 155 -1.74 7.68 10.79
N LEU A 156 -1.60 6.65 11.59
CA LEU A 156 -2.69 5.90 12.18
C LEU A 156 -2.49 5.78 13.70
N ARG A 157 -3.58 5.56 14.42
CA ARG A 157 -3.54 5.20 15.83
C ARG A 157 -2.80 3.88 16.00
N PHE A 158 -2.07 3.76 17.08
CA PHE A 158 -1.32 2.55 17.45
C PHE A 158 -1.53 2.28 18.94
N GLY A 159 -2.71 1.77 19.28
CA GLY A 159 -3.16 1.65 20.66
C GLY A 159 -3.26 3.00 21.35
N ASP A 160 -2.43 3.21 22.37
CA ASP A 160 -2.33 4.48 23.09
C ASP A 160 -1.42 5.50 22.41
N TYR A 161 -0.72 5.08 21.37
CA TYR A 161 0.20 5.89 20.56
C TYR A 161 -0.38 6.15 19.17
N PHE A 162 0.39 6.79 18.32
CA PHE A 162 0.13 6.93 16.88
C PHE A 162 1.43 7.11 16.11
N GLY A 163 1.39 6.84 14.82
CA GLY A 163 2.57 6.95 13.98
C GLY A 163 2.33 6.54 12.54
N LYS A 164 3.41 6.41 11.78
CA LYS A 164 3.40 5.95 10.40
C LYS A 164 3.88 4.50 10.31
N MET A 165 3.33 3.75 9.37
CA MET A 165 3.73 2.37 9.10
C MET A 165 4.53 2.30 7.81
N GLN A 166 5.51 1.40 7.78
CA GLN A 166 6.35 1.09 6.64
C GLN A 166 6.36 -0.43 6.42
N LEU A 167 6.33 -0.88 5.18
CA LEU A 167 6.67 -2.24 4.78
C LEU A 167 7.95 -2.20 3.96
N ALA A 168 9.03 -2.78 4.48
CA ALA A 168 10.36 -2.77 3.88
C ALA A 168 10.81 -4.17 3.45
N PRO A 169 11.34 -4.36 2.22
CA PRO A 169 11.89 -5.65 1.78
C PRO A 169 13.18 -5.96 2.54
N VAL A 170 13.32 -7.20 3.04
CA VAL A 170 14.48 -7.62 3.85
C VAL A 170 15.12 -8.94 3.43
N SER A 171 14.43 -9.83 2.69
CA SER A 171 15.09 -11.02 2.14
C SER A 171 16.09 -10.63 1.02
N ASP A 172 17.17 -11.39 0.89
CA ASP A 172 18.19 -11.15 -0.13
C ASP A 172 17.59 -11.12 -1.54
N SER A 173 16.61 -11.98 -1.81
CA SER A 173 15.88 -12.04 -3.08
C SER A 173 15.14 -10.73 -3.39
N LEU A 174 14.53 -10.08 -2.39
CA LEU A 174 13.86 -8.78 -2.53
C LEU A 174 14.84 -7.61 -2.58
N ILE A 175 15.89 -7.66 -1.74
CA ILE A 175 16.95 -6.63 -1.74
C ILE A 175 17.63 -6.58 -3.10
N ALA A 176 17.84 -7.74 -3.74
CA ALA A 176 18.39 -7.83 -5.08
C ALA A 176 17.52 -7.15 -6.16
N LEU A 177 16.24 -6.91 -5.90
CA LEU A 177 15.33 -6.20 -6.81
C LEU A 177 15.25 -4.68 -6.55
N ARG A 178 15.85 -4.19 -5.46
CA ARG A 178 15.81 -2.77 -5.09
C ARG A 178 16.42 -1.90 -6.17
N GLY A 179 15.66 -0.94 -6.65
CA GLY A 179 16.09 -0.02 -7.72
C GLY A 179 16.27 -0.65 -9.10
N LYS A 180 16.02 -1.96 -9.26
CA LYS A 180 16.06 -2.58 -10.57
C LYS A 180 14.82 -2.25 -11.36
N HIS A 181 15.01 -1.84 -12.60
CA HIS A 181 13.92 -1.65 -13.54
C HIS A 181 13.35 -3.00 -14.00
N VAL A 182 12.07 -3.01 -14.31
CA VAL A 182 11.42 -4.17 -14.93
C VAL A 182 11.59 -4.04 -16.43
N ASP A 183 12.63 -4.72 -16.95
CA ASP A 183 12.97 -4.70 -18.38
C ASP A 183 12.21 -5.78 -19.14
N HIS A 184 11.08 -5.44 -19.72
CA HIS A 184 10.44 -6.22 -20.78
C HIS A 184 9.74 -5.25 -21.75
N PRO A 185 10.49 -4.58 -22.67
CA PRO A 185 9.97 -3.50 -23.52
C PRO A 185 8.87 -3.95 -24.49
N HIS A 186 8.59 -5.25 -24.61
CA HIS A 186 7.59 -5.81 -25.51
C HIS A 186 6.37 -6.40 -24.81
N SER A 187 6.32 -6.43 -23.47
CA SER A 187 5.19 -6.98 -22.74
C SER A 187 4.35 -5.88 -22.09
N TRP A 188 3.09 -5.81 -22.47
CA TRP A 188 2.08 -4.95 -21.84
C TRP A 188 1.97 -5.20 -20.32
N ASN A 189 2.31 -6.43 -19.88
CA ASN A 189 2.17 -6.91 -18.51
C ASN A 189 3.54 -7.24 -17.86
N SER A 190 4.58 -6.49 -18.16
CA SER A 190 5.96 -6.80 -17.71
C SER A 190 6.10 -6.91 -16.19
N VAL A 191 5.44 -6.02 -15.44
CA VAL A 191 5.43 -6.04 -13.96
C VAL A 191 4.71 -7.28 -13.45
N LYS A 192 3.60 -7.66 -14.07
CA LYS A 192 2.90 -8.91 -13.74
C LYS A 192 3.80 -10.11 -13.90
N ASP A 193 4.37 -10.22 -15.09
CA ASP A 193 5.14 -11.40 -15.48
C ASP A 193 6.38 -11.54 -14.58
N SER A 194 7.00 -10.42 -14.16
CA SER A 194 8.12 -10.42 -13.23
C SER A 194 7.75 -10.89 -11.82
N ILE A 195 6.58 -10.50 -11.30
CA ILE A 195 6.08 -10.95 -9.99
C ILE A 195 5.76 -12.45 -10.04
N VAL A 196 5.09 -12.92 -11.10
CA VAL A 196 4.78 -14.35 -11.29
C VAL A 196 6.08 -15.16 -11.35
N ALA A 197 7.04 -14.74 -12.17
CA ALA A 197 8.32 -15.42 -12.29
C ALA A 197 9.10 -15.50 -10.96
N PHE A 198 9.05 -14.43 -10.17
CA PHE A 198 9.66 -14.41 -8.84
C PHE A 198 9.07 -15.48 -7.93
N PHE A 199 7.74 -15.49 -7.77
CA PHE A 199 7.07 -16.42 -6.83
C PHE A 199 7.00 -17.87 -7.28
N GLN A 200 7.44 -18.20 -8.49
CA GLN A 200 7.64 -19.60 -8.86
C GLN A 200 8.79 -20.27 -8.09
N LYS A 201 9.74 -19.51 -7.54
CA LYS A 201 10.98 -20.05 -6.96
C LYS A 201 11.36 -19.42 -5.62
N GLU A 202 11.04 -18.14 -5.44
CA GLU A 202 11.60 -17.34 -4.36
C GLU A 202 10.58 -17.13 -3.22
N THR A 203 11.10 -17.17 -2.00
CA THR A 203 10.40 -16.68 -0.82
C THR A 203 10.69 -15.20 -0.65
N ALA A 204 9.65 -14.43 -0.36
CA ALA A 204 9.75 -13.01 -0.06
C ALA A 204 9.52 -12.75 1.42
N VAL A 205 10.39 -11.95 2.04
CA VAL A 205 10.23 -11.50 3.42
C VAL A 205 10.34 -9.99 3.49
N TRP A 206 9.31 -9.38 4.08
CA TRP A 206 9.27 -7.95 4.42
C TRP A 206 9.20 -7.77 5.93
N GLU A 207 9.70 -6.65 6.42
CA GLU A 207 9.46 -6.17 7.77
C GLU A 207 8.35 -5.12 7.76
N LEU A 208 7.36 -5.35 8.60
CA LEU A 208 6.36 -4.35 8.95
C LEU A 208 6.92 -3.53 10.11
N ARG A 209 7.11 -2.25 9.88
CA ARG A 209 7.78 -1.33 10.82
C ARG A 209 6.84 -0.19 11.19
N PHE A 210 7.05 0.35 12.37
CA PHE A 210 6.26 1.48 12.88
C PHE A 210 7.18 2.60 13.38
N GLN A 211 6.88 3.84 12.96
CA GLN A 211 7.52 5.07 13.41
C GLN A 211 6.57 5.80 14.33
N LEU A 212 6.85 5.80 15.62
CA LEU A 212 6.03 6.47 16.62
C LEU A 212 6.19 8.00 16.55
N CYS A 213 5.12 8.75 16.75
CA CYS A 213 5.21 10.19 16.95
C CYS A 213 5.81 10.50 18.33
N THR A 214 6.91 11.21 18.35
CA THR A 214 7.58 11.66 19.58
C THR A 214 7.54 13.19 19.78
N ASP A 215 7.20 13.94 18.72
CA ASP A 215 7.14 15.41 18.72
C ASP A 215 6.07 15.88 17.71
N LEU A 216 4.91 16.30 18.20
CA LEU A 216 3.81 16.76 17.37
C LEU A 216 4.12 17.96 16.47
N THR A 217 5.08 18.79 16.87
CA THR A 217 5.48 19.96 16.08
C THR A 217 6.29 19.56 14.86
N LYS A 218 7.13 18.55 14.99
CA LYS A 218 7.98 18.03 13.91
C LYS A 218 7.34 16.86 13.15
N MET A 219 6.37 16.20 13.76
CA MET A 219 5.67 15.02 13.26
C MET A 219 4.17 15.28 13.19
N PRO A 220 3.69 16.24 12.37
CA PRO A 220 2.30 16.63 12.33
C PRO A 220 1.42 15.49 11.80
N VAL A 221 0.21 15.38 12.36
CA VAL A 221 -0.80 14.39 11.93
C VAL A 221 -1.61 14.89 10.73
N GLU A 222 -1.89 16.19 10.69
CA GLU A 222 -2.77 16.78 9.68
C GLU A 222 -2.04 17.16 8.38
N ASP A 223 -0.73 17.28 8.40
CA ASP A 223 0.11 17.56 7.23
C ASP A 223 0.88 16.30 6.80
N ALA A 224 0.41 15.64 5.75
CA ALA A 224 1.03 14.42 5.25
C ALA A 224 2.21 14.68 4.28
N SER A 225 2.51 15.94 3.95
CA SER A 225 3.69 16.29 3.15
C SER A 225 4.98 16.33 3.97
N VAL A 226 4.86 16.37 5.30
CA VAL A 226 6.01 16.39 6.20
C VAL A 226 6.57 14.96 6.37
N GLU A 227 7.82 14.77 5.98
CA GLU A 227 8.55 13.56 6.30
C GLU A 227 9.01 13.61 7.76
N TRP A 228 8.76 12.53 8.49
CA TRP A 228 9.17 12.43 9.88
C TRP A 228 10.62 11.96 9.98
N ASP A 229 11.47 12.75 10.60
CA ASP A 229 12.90 12.47 10.72
C ASP A 229 13.17 11.18 11.52
N GLU A 230 13.76 10.18 10.87
CA GLU A 230 14.10 8.89 11.49
C GLU A 230 15.15 9.01 12.60
N ARG A 231 15.92 10.09 12.64
CA ARG A 231 16.85 10.38 13.74
C ARG A 231 16.12 10.76 15.03
N LEU A 232 14.91 11.31 14.93
CA LEU A 232 14.06 11.62 16.07
C LEU A 232 13.22 10.42 16.50
N SER A 233 12.71 9.67 15.54
CA SER A 233 11.96 8.44 15.78
C SER A 233 12.19 7.48 14.62
N PRO A 234 12.98 6.42 14.80
CA PRO A 234 13.25 5.45 13.75
C PRO A 234 12.02 4.53 13.50
N TYR A 235 11.97 3.97 12.30
CA TYR A 235 11.07 2.85 12.02
C TYR A 235 11.54 1.59 12.74
N LEU A 236 10.72 1.07 13.64
CA LEU A 236 11.00 -0.13 14.44
C LEU A 236 10.17 -1.29 13.95
N THR A 237 10.80 -2.45 13.76
CA THR A 237 10.12 -3.67 13.27
C THR A 237 9.16 -4.19 14.33
N VAL A 238 7.90 -4.41 13.93
CA VAL A 238 6.84 -4.99 14.78
C VAL A 238 6.44 -6.39 14.33
N ALA A 239 6.57 -6.69 13.04
CA ALA A 239 6.25 -8.00 12.49
C ALA A 239 7.03 -8.28 11.21
N ARG A 240 7.03 -9.53 10.76
CA ARG A 240 7.51 -9.94 9.44
C ARG A 240 6.36 -10.50 8.62
N ILE A 241 6.33 -10.17 7.34
CA ILE A 241 5.40 -10.77 6.38
C ILE A 241 6.21 -11.67 5.47
N THR A 242 5.84 -12.95 5.41
CA THR A 242 6.49 -13.96 4.57
C THR A 242 5.52 -14.49 3.53
N ALA A 243 5.87 -14.39 2.26
CA ALA A 243 5.16 -15.02 1.16
C ALA A 243 6.03 -16.13 0.56
N GLN A 244 5.51 -17.36 0.59
CA GLN A 244 6.17 -18.54 0.04
C GLN A 244 6.02 -18.57 -1.49
N PRO A 245 6.84 -19.39 -2.20
CA PRO A 245 6.61 -19.68 -3.61
C PRO A 245 5.17 -20.12 -3.86
N GLN A 246 4.52 -19.52 -4.87
CA GLN A 246 3.13 -19.76 -5.19
C GLN A 246 2.80 -19.30 -6.60
N ASP A 247 1.66 -19.71 -7.12
CA ASP A 247 1.10 -19.05 -8.29
C ASP A 247 0.58 -17.65 -7.89
N ALA A 248 1.33 -16.63 -8.27
CA ALA A 248 1.01 -15.24 -7.94
C ALA A 248 -0.10 -14.64 -8.83
N TYR A 249 -0.61 -15.42 -9.79
CA TYR A 249 -1.71 -15.00 -10.65
C TYR A 249 -2.47 -16.22 -11.21
N SER A 250 -3.76 -16.25 -10.91
CA SER A 250 -4.73 -17.02 -11.65
C SER A 250 -5.95 -16.17 -11.98
N ASP A 251 -6.71 -16.52 -13.01
CA ASP A 251 -7.95 -15.82 -13.34
C ASP A 251 -9.00 -15.99 -12.22
N ALA A 252 -9.04 -17.15 -11.59
CA ALA A 252 -9.92 -17.43 -10.46
C ALA A 252 -9.60 -16.49 -9.27
N ARG A 253 -8.33 -16.37 -8.90
CA ARG A 253 -7.87 -15.47 -7.84
C ARG A 253 -8.16 -14.00 -8.17
N ARG A 254 -7.88 -13.58 -9.40
CA ARG A 254 -8.17 -12.22 -9.86
C ARG A 254 -9.65 -11.89 -9.73
N VAL A 255 -10.51 -12.74 -10.28
CA VAL A 255 -11.97 -12.57 -10.23
C VAL A 255 -12.44 -12.52 -8.78
N TRP A 256 -11.98 -13.43 -7.94
CA TRP A 256 -12.38 -13.49 -6.54
C TRP A 256 -12.01 -12.21 -5.77
N VAL A 257 -10.77 -11.72 -5.96
CA VAL A 257 -10.29 -10.50 -5.30
C VAL A 257 -11.01 -9.25 -5.83
N ASP A 258 -11.16 -9.13 -7.14
CA ASP A 258 -11.76 -7.95 -7.76
C ASP A 258 -13.27 -7.85 -7.48
N GLU A 259 -13.96 -8.98 -7.42
CA GLU A 259 -15.42 -9.01 -7.31
C GLU A 259 -15.94 -9.17 -5.88
N HIS A 260 -15.18 -9.77 -4.97
CA HIS A 260 -15.61 -10.05 -3.60
C HIS A 260 -14.87 -9.25 -2.53
N LEU A 261 -13.57 -8.94 -2.72
CA LEU A 261 -12.84 -8.24 -1.70
C LEU A 261 -12.92 -6.71 -1.80
N SER A 262 -12.84 -6.09 -0.64
CA SER A 262 -12.60 -4.66 -0.51
C SER A 262 -11.41 -4.43 0.42
N PHE A 263 -10.57 -3.45 0.07
CA PHE A 263 -9.48 -2.99 0.93
C PHE A 263 -9.74 -1.53 1.29
N SER A 264 -9.72 -1.21 2.56
CA SER A 264 -9.98 0.14 3.03
C SER A 264 -9.10 0.47 4.24
N PRO A 265 -8.43 1.63 4.28
CA PRO A 265 -7.70 2.04 5.48
C PRO A 265 -8.59 2.19 6.72
N TRP A 266 -9.91 2.25 6.54
CA TRP A 266 -10.90 2.35 7.62
C TRP A 266 -11.53 1.00 8.01
N HIS A 267 -11.03 -0.10 7.46
CA HIS A 267 -11.44 -1.44 7.83
C HIS A 267 -10.40 -2.07 8.77
N GLY A 268 -10.75 -2.30 10.02
CA GLY A 268 -9.87 -2.90 10.99
C GLY A 268 -10.17 -2.51 12.44
N LEU A 269 -9.18 -2.75 13.29
CA LEU A 269 -9.25 -2.51 14.72
C LEU A 269 -9.32 -1.01 15.06
N ALA A 270 -10.09 -0.66 16.08
CA ALA A 270 -10.17 0.69 16.63
C ALA A 270 -8.78 1.21 17.12
N SER A 271 -7.91 0.30 17.56
CA SER A 271 -6.53 0.58 17.92
C SER A 271 -5.64 1.00 16.75
N HIS A 272 -6.06 0.75 15.50
CA HIS A 272 -5.35 1.13 14.27
C HIS A 272 -6.13 2.13 13.42
N ARG A 273 -6.99 2.93 14.05
CA ARG A 273 -7.80 3.92 13.34
C ARG A 273 -6.95 4.93 12.56
N PRO A 274 -7.24 5.18 11.26
CA PRO A 274 -6.56 6.20 10.47
C PRO A 274 -6.73 7.61 11.04
N LEU A 275 -5.72 8.46 10.88
CA LEU A 275 -5.69 9.83 11.39
C LEU A 275 -5.41 10.82 10.24
N GLY A 276 -5.73 12.09 10.48
CA GLY A 276 -5.48 13.19 9.55
C GLY A 276 -6.58 13.41 8.50
N SER A 277 -6.55 14.59 7.87
CA SER A 277 -7.58 15.07 6.93
C SER A 277 -7.68 14.20 5.68
N ILE A 278 -6.56 13.72 5.17
CA ILE A 278 -6.51 12.83 4.01
C ILE A 278 -7.22 11.51 4.30
N MET A 279 -6.96 10.92 5.48
CA MET A 279 -7.62 9.67 5.85
C MET A 279 -9.12 9.84 6.06
N ARG A 280 -9.57 10.99 6.62
CA ARG A 280 -11.00 11.29 6.72
C ARG A 280 -11.66 11.42 5.33
N ALA A 281 -11.00 12.04 4.36
CA ALA A 281 -11.50 12.11 2.98
C ALA A 281 -11.58 10.71 2.34
N ARG A 282 -10.59 9.85 2.57
CA ARG A 282 -10.56 8.47 2.07
C ARG A 282 -11.70 7.61 2.59
N PHE A 283 -12.22 7.88 3.78
CA PHE A 283 -13.34 7.12 4.35
C PHE A 283 -14.55 7.04 3.40
N LYS A 284 -15.04 8.20 2.99
CA LYS A 284 -16.23 8.25 2.10
C LYS A 284 -15.92 7.79 0.69
N SER A 285 -14.76 8.12 0.16
CA SER A 285 -14.38 7.73 -1.21
C SER A 285 -14.22 6.22 -1.36
N TYR A 286 -13.60 5.54 -0.37
CA TYR A 286 -13.48 4.08 -0.37
C TYR A 286 -14.83 3.38 -0.23
N GLN A 287 -15.71 3.88 0.65
CA GLN A 287 -17.07 3.35 0.78
C GLN A 287 -17.88 3.51 -0.51
N ALA A 288 -17.81 4.69 -1.15
CA ALA A 288 -18.53 4.95 -2.40
C ALA A 288 -18.01 4.06 -3.54
N SER A 289 -16.70 3.94 -3.70
CA SER A 289 -16.07 3.09 -4.72
C SER A 289 -16.39 1.61 -4.52
N SER A 290 -16.29 1.09 -3.29
CA SER A 290 -16.64 -0.29 -2.97
C SER A 290 -18.12 -0.57 -3.26
N ARG A 291 -19.02 0.30 -2.79
CA ARG A 291 -20.46 0.16 -3.03
C ARG A 291 -20.79 0.19 -4.52
N PHE A 292 -20.24 1.12 -5.27
CA PHE A 292 -20.46 1.23 -6.71
C PHE A 292 -20.06 -0.07 -7.41
N ARG A 293 -18.87 -0.57 -7.14
CA ARG A 293 -18.33 -1.79 -7.75
C ARG A 293 -19.20 -3.01 -7.46
N HIS A 294 -19.48 -3.29 -6.19
CA HIS A 294 -20.31 -4.45 -5.79
C HIS A 294 -21.76 -4.35 -6.29
N THR A 295 -22.30 -3.12 -6.44
CA THR A 295 -23.62 -2.93 -7.03
C THR A 295 -23.59 -3.19 -8.53
N ALA A 296 -22.57 -2.71 -9.24
CA ALA A 296 -22.42 -2.92 -10.68
C ALA A 296 -22.22 -4.41 -11.02
N ASP A 297 -21.42 -5.12 -10.22
CA ASP A 297 -21.11 -6.53 -10.42
C ASP A 297 -22.22 -7.47 -9.90
N GLY A 298 -23.19 -6.94 -9.15
CA GLY A 298 -24.28 -7.72 -8.54
C GLY A 298 -23.80 -8.72 -7.48
N ARG A 299 -22.61 -8.53 -6.93
CA ARG A 299 -21.97 -9.43 -5.95
C ARG A 299 -21.73 -8.74 -4.62
N PRO A 300 -22.07 -9.39 -3.48
CA PRO A 300 -21.82 -8.83 -2.17
C PRO A 300 -20.32 -8.82 -1.86
N MET A 301 -19.88 -7.81 -1.12
CA MET A 301 -18.57 -7.81 -0.50
C MET A 301 -18.47 -8.95 0.51
N VAL A 302 -17.35 -9.67 0.49
CA VAL A 302 -17.05 -10.75 1.43
C VAL A 302 -15.78 -10.40 2.19
N GLU A 303 -15.82 -10.57 3.51
CA GLU A 303 -14.63 -10.53 4.35
C GLU A 303 -14.19 -11.97 4.64
N PRO A 304 -12.97 -12.35 4.25
CA PRO A 304 -12.49 -13.71 4.42
C PRO A 304 -12.30 -14.05 5.89
N ARG A 305 -12.65 -15.26 6.28
CA ARG A 305 -12.42 -15.82 7.61
C ARG A 305 -11.12 -16.60 7.68
N SER A 306 -10.62 -17.04 6.54
CA SER A 306 -9.37 -17.78 6.39
C SER A 306 -8.66 -17.37 5.10
N ILE A 307 -7.33 -17.46 5.08
CA ILE A 307 -6.51 -17.27 3.89
C ILE A 307 -6.79 -18.34 2.81
N GLU A 308 -7.32 -19.48 3.21
CA GLU A 308 -7.65 -20.60 2.33
C GLU A 308 -8.85 -20.31 1.39
N GLU A 309 -9.64 -19.29 1.75
CA GLU A 309 -10.74 -18.84 0.88
C GLU A 309 -10.25 -18.14 -0.40
N LEU A 310 -9.00 -17.65 -0.41
CA LEU A 310 -8.37 -17.09 -1.61
C LEU A 310 -8.01 -18.25 -2.56
N PRO A 311 -8.56 -18.29 -3.78
CA PRO A 311 -8.21 -19.32 -4.78
C PRO A 311 -6.73 -19.37 -5.10
N ASP A 312 -6.26 -20.51 -5.55
CA ASP A 312 -4.88 -20.68 -6.05
C ASP A 312 -4.74 -20.18 -7.48
#